data_c48406b37abda31a1e5af454bb1423d9
#
_entry.id   c48406b37abda31a1e5af454bb1423d9
#
_cell.length_a   1.000
_cell.length_b   1.000
_cell.length_c   1.000
_cell.angle_alpha   90.00
_cell.angle_beta   90.00
_cell.angle_gamma   90.00
#
_symmetry.space_group_name_H-M   'P 1'
#
loop_
_entity.id
_entity.type
_entity.pdbx_description
1 polymer ?
#
loop_
_entity_poly.entity_id
_entity_poly.type
_entity_poly.pdbx_seq_one_letter_code
_entity_poly.pdbx_strand_id
1 'polypeptide(L)'
;MCRISVHNKMSELLNRNTDPLFEKMEKIFAERDAEYKKMEERNRMREEAVKQKENSLKKQEEQFNNREENVRQQEKEIEEKMQM
;
A
#
# COMPACT_ATOMS: atom_id res chain seq x y z
N MET A 1 49.40 5.20 -31.96
CA MET A 1 49.13 3.79 -31.66
C MET A 1 49.20 3.47 -30.16
N CYS A 2 50.17 4.00 -29.44
CA CYS A 2 50.31 3.75 -28.01
C CYS A 2 49.11 4.20 -27.16
N ARG A 3 48.45 5.30 -27.52
CA ARG A 3 47.29 5.83 -26.79
C ARG A 3 46.06 4.93 -26.88
N ILE A 4 45.81 4.34 -28.05
CA ILE A 4 44.66 3.44 -28.25
C ILE A 4 44.91 2.12 -27.49
N SER A 5 46.10 1.61 -27.51
CA SER A 5 46.47 0.39 -26.81
C SER A 5 46.37 0.55 -25.29
N VAL A 6 46.84 1.67 -24.74
CA VAL A 6 46.71 1.97 -23.30
C VAL A 6 45.23 2.15 -22.90
N HIS A 7 44.47 2.85 -23.71
CA HIS A 7 43.04 3.05 -23.45
C HIS A 7 42.29 1.73 -23.44
N ASN A 8 42.54 0.85 -24.40
CA ASN A 8 41.94 -0.48 -24.46
C ASN A 8 42.32 -1.34 -23.25
N LYS A 9 43.60 -1.31 -22.83
CA LYS A 9 44.03 -2.00 -21.62
C LYS A 9 43.38 -1.47 -20.35
N MET A 10 43.28 -0.17 -20.21
CA MET A 10 42.61 0.46 -19.09
C MET A 10 41.12 0.10 -19.08
N SER A 11 40.47 0.12 -20.21
CA SER A 11 39.08 -0.27 -20.37
C SER A 11 38.85 -1.72 -20.00
N GLU A 12 39.73 -2.63 -20.45
CA GLU A 12 39.68 -4.05 -20.06
C GLU A 12 39.89 -4.25 -18.57
N LEU A 13 40.86 -3.56 -17.96
CA LEU A 13 41.13 -3.64 -16.52
C LEU A 13 39.98 -3.11 -15.70
N LEU A 14 39.39 -2.02 -16.11
CA LEU A 14 38.21 -1.46 -15.47
C LEU A 14 37.03 -2.42 -15.55
N ASN A 15 36.81 -3.02 -16.70
CA ASN A 15 35.72 -3.99 -16.87
C ASN A 15 35.93 -5.24 -16.04
N ARG A 16 37.19 -5.78 -16.01
CA ARG A 16 37.52 -6.94 -15.17
C ARG A 16 37.33 -6.68 -13.68
N ASN A 17 37.68 -5.48 -13.21
CA ASN A 17 37.56 -5.13 -11.79
C ASN A 17 36.17 -4.73 -11.38
N THR A 18 35.39 -4.12 -12.29
CA THR A 18 34.04 -3.60 -12.00
C THR A 18 32.92 -4.59 -12.30
N ASP A 19 33.12 -5.54 -13.23
CA ASP A 19 32.08 -6.51 -13.60
C ASP A 19 31.57 -7.33 -12.43
N PRO A 20 32.39 -7.98 -11.58
CA PRO A 20 31.86 -8.70 -10.43
C PRO A 20 31.20 -7.80 -9.39
N LEU A 21 31.74 -6.61 -9.19
CA LEU A 21 31.19 -5.63 -8.29
C LEU A 21 29.85 -5.08 -8.83
N PHE A 22 29.82 -4.78 -10.10
CA PHE A 22 28.63 -4.30 -10.79
C PHE A 22 27.51 -5.33 -10.77
N GLU A 23 27.81 -6.60 -11.03
CA GLU A 23 26.88 -7.70 -10.92
C GLU A 23 26.30 -7.84 -9.50
N LYS A 24 27.15 -7.73 -8.49
CA LYS A 24 26.71 -7.74 -7.09
C LYS A 24 25.79 -6.56 -6.77
N MET A 25 26.14 -5.37 -7.25
CA MET A 25 25.33 -4.17 -7.06
C MET A 25 23.98 -4.30 -7.76
N GLU A 26 23.96 -4.77 -9.00
CA GLU A 26 22.72 -5.03 -9.73
C GLU A 26 21.80 -6.01 -8.99
N LYS A 27 22.40 -7.07 -8.44
CA LYS A 27 21.69 -8.07 -7.66
C LYS A 27 21.06 -7.47 -6.41
N ILE A 28 21.83 -6.66 -5.68
CA ILE A 28 21.36 -5.97 -4.47
C ILE A 28 20.22 -5.00 -4.82
N PHE A 29 20.37 -4.23 -5.88
CA PHE A 29 19.33 -3.30 -6.33
C PHE A 29 18.07 -4.03 -6.78
N ALA A 30 18.21 -5.12 -7.50
CA ALA A 30 17.08 -5.94 -7.93
C ALA A 30 16.34 -6.57 -6.73
N GLU A 31 17.06 -7.04 -5.73
CA GLU A 31 16.49 -7.59 -4.50
C GLU A 31 15.76 -6.51 -3.69
N ARG A 32 16.35 -5.33 -3.56
CA ARG A 32 15.73 -4.19 -2.89
C ARG A 32 14.47 -3.72 -3.61
N ASP A 33 14.53 -3.65 -4.94
CA ASP A 33 13.40 -3.27 -5.77
C ASP A 33 12.24 -4.27 -5.63
N ALA A 34 12.55 -5.57 -5.63
CA ALA A 34 11.57 -6.62 -5.42
C ALA A 34 10.94 -6.56 -4.02
N GLU A 35 11.74 -6.29 -2.99
CA GLU A 35 11.25 -6.10 -1.62
C GLU A 35 10.37 -4.87 -1.50
N TYR A 36 10.78 -3.77 -2.12
CA TYR A 36 10.01 -2.53 -2.15
C TYR A 36 8.65 -2.73 -2.81
N LYS A 37 8.61 -3.41 -3.94
CA LYS A 37 7.36 -3.76 -4.63
C LYS A 37 6.44 -4.63 -3.78
N LYS A 38 7.01 -5.59 -3.04
CA LYS A 38 6.24 -6.40 -2.11
C LYS A 38 5.65 -5.58 -0.97
N MET A 39 6.42 -4.62 -0.44
CA MET A 39 5.94 -3.71 0.58
C MET A 39 4.82 -2.80 0.07
N GLU A 40 4.95 -2.25 -1.12
CA GLU A 40 3.91 -1.46 -1.78
C GLU A 40 2.62 -2.25 -1.95
N GLU A 41 2.72 -3.49 -2.40
CA GLU A 41 1.57 -4.37 -2.57
C GLU A 41 0.89 -4.69 -1.24
N ARG A 42 1.65 -4.97 -0.18
CA ARG A 42 1.10 -5.17 1.17
C ARG A 42 0.40 -3.93 1.69
N ASN A 43 1.00 -2.76 1.48
CA ASN A 43 0.41 -1.49 1.90
C ASN A 43 -0.89 -1.21 1.15
N ARG A 44 -0.93 -1.48 -0.15
CA ARG A 44 -2.13 -1.36 -0.96
C ARG A 44 -3.25 -2.27 -0.44
N MET A 45 -2.93 -3.52 -0.14
CA MET A 45 -3.90 -4.47 0.42
C MET A 45 -4.42 -4.02 1.78
N ARG A 46 -3.55 -3.47 2.62
CA ARG A 46 -3.94 -2.91 3.92
C ARG A 46 -4.88 -1.71 3.77
N GLU A 47 -4.56 -0.82 2.86
CA GLU A 47 -5.40 0.34 2.56
C GLU A 47 -6.78 -0.06 2.05
N GLU A 48 -6.85 -1.05 1.17
CA GLU A 48 -8.12 -1.61 0.70
C GLU A 48 -8.91 -2.25 1.83
N ALA A 49 -8.25 -3.02 2.69
CA ALA A 49 -8.88 -3.65 3.84
C ALA A 49 -9.43 -2.60 4.82
N VAL A 50 -8.71 -1.52 5.05
CA VAL A 50 -9.15 -0.40 5.89
C VAL A 50 -10.37 0.29 5.26
N LYS A 51 -10.34 0.54 3.96
CA LYS A 51 -11.49 1.12 3.25
C LYS A 51 -12.74 0.26 3.36
N GLN A 52 -12.60 -1.04 3.20
CA GLN A 52 -13.72 -1.97 3.35
C GLN A 52 -14.29 -1.95 4.75
N LYS A 53 -13.44 -1.91 5.77
CA LYS A 53 -13.87 -1.78 7.17
C LYS A 53 -14.56 -0.47 7.44
N GLU A 54 -14.03 0.64 6.93
CA GLU A 54 -14.68 1.96 7.05
C GLU A 54 -16.05 1.99 6.41
N ASN A 55 -16.19 1.41 5.22
CA ASN A 55 -17.48 1.32 4.53
C ASN A 55 -18.46 0.44 5.31
N SER A 56 -18.00 -0.66 5.85
CA SER A 56 -18.82 -1.55 6.69
C SER A 56 -19.29 -0.84 7.95
N LEU A 57 -18.40 -0.11 8.62
CA LEU A 57 -18.71 0.67 9.81
C LEU A 57 -19.72 1.78 9.50
N LYS A 58 -19.58 2.48 8.38
CA LYS A 58 -20.55 3.49 7.94
C LYS A 58 -21.94 2.90 7.74
N LYS A 59 -22.03 1.73 7.12
CA LYS A 59 -23.31 1.03 6.95
C LYS A 59 -23.93 0.65 8.29
N GLN A 60 -23.13 0.16 9.22
CA GLN A 60 -23.60 -0.17 10.57
C GLN A 60 -24.09 1.08 11.31
N GLU A 61 -23.37 2.19 11.19
CA GLU A 61 -23.76 3.48 11.76
C GLU A 61 -25.12 3.96 11.19
N GLU A 62 -25.29 3.89 9.88
CA GLU A 62 -26.55 4.24 9.23
C GLU A 62 -27.70 3.37 9.72
N GLN A 63 -27.50 2.06 9.82
CA GLN A 63 -28.50 1.14 10.32
C GLN A 63 -28.84 1.44 11.79
N PHE A 64 -27.84 1.72 12.58
CA PHE A 64 -28.03 2.08 13.99
C PHE A 64 -28.83 3.39 14.13
N ASN A 65 -28.46 4.41 13.37
CA ASN A 65 -29.16 5.70 13.35
C ASN A 65 -30.61 5.55 12.89
N ASN A 66 -30.86 4.71 11.89
CA ASN A 66 -32.21 4.42 11.42
C ASN A 66 -33.07 3.72 12.49
N ARG A 67 -32.48 2.78 13.23
CA ARG A 67 -33.12 2.11 14.34
C ARG A 67 -33.44 3.07 15.47
N GLU A 68 -32.52 3.95 15.82
CA GLU A 68 -32.73 4.98 16.84
C GLU A 68 -33.89 5.90 16.45
N GLU A 69 -33.91 6.33 15.21
CA GLU A 69 -35.01 7.18 14.70
C GLU A 69 -36.35 6.46 14.75
N ASN A 70 -36.38 5.20 14.34
CA ASN A 70 -37.57 4.38 14.43
C ASN A 70 -38.09 4.22 15.87
N VAL A 71 -37.16 3.97 16.80
CA VAL A 71 -37.50 3.86 18.22
C VAL A 71 -38.03 5.17 18.75
N ARG A 72 -37.47 6.31 18.41
CA ARG A 72 -37.96 7.63 18.80
C ARG A 72 -39.35 7.89 18.29
N GLN A 73 -39.62 7.53 17.05
CA GLN A 73 -40.97 7.67 16.47
C GLN A 73 -41.99 6.78 17.17
N GLN A 74 -41.62 5.54 17.48
CA GLN A 74 -42.48 4.62 18.21
C GLN A 74 -42.75 5.12 19.64
N GLU A 75 -41.76 5.63 20.33
CA GLU A 75 -41.90 6.23 21.64
C GLU A 75 -42.84 7.43 21.60
N LYS A 76 -42.71 8.28 20.60
CA LYS A 76 -43.56 9.43 20.38
C LYS A 76 -45.01 9.04 20.13
N GLU A 77 -45.25 8.04 19.31
CA GLU A 77 -46.58 7.49 19.04
C GLU A 77 -47.21 6.91 20.29
N ILE A 78 -46.45 6.20 21.10
CA ILE A 78 -46.89 5.65 22.38
C ILE A 78 -47.28 6.78 23.35
N GLU A 79 -46.44 7.80 23.47
CA GLU A 79 -46.75 8.99 24.29
C GLU A 79 -48.02 9.68 23.85
N GLU A 80 -48.22 9.90 22.56
CA GLU A 80 -49.41 10.50 22.01
C GLU A 80 -50.68 9.67 22.32
N LYS A 81 -50.57 8.35 22.24
CA LYS A 81 -51.66 7.44 22.60
C LYS A 81 -51.96 7.42 24.09
N MET A 82 -50.93 7.57 24.93
CA MET A 82 -51.10 7.65 26.38
C MET A 82 -51.79 8.94 26.85
N GLN A 83 -51.60 10.02 26.11
CA GLN A 83 -52.21 11.30 26.44
C GLN A 83 -53.69 11.40 26.04
N MET A 84 -54.13 10.49 25.21
CA MET A 84 -55.57 10.36 24.87
C MET A 84 -56.33 9.59 25.93
#